data_2780474d55310a0069f5f4f4426bbbf1
#
_entry.id   2780474d55310a0069f5f4f4426bbbf1
#
_cell.length_a   1.000
_cell.length_b   1.000
_cell.length_c   1.000
_cell.angle_alpha   90.00
_cell.angle_beta   90.00
_cell.angle_gamma   90.00
#
_symmetry.space_group_name_H-M   'P 1'
#
loop_
_entity.id
_entity.type
_entity.pdbx_description
1 polymer ?
#
loop_
_entity_poly.entity_id
_entity_poly.type
_entity_poly.pdbx_seq_one_letter_code
_entity_poly.pdbx_strand_id
1 'polypeptide(L)'
;HDLSLDMDGFEAAMSVQKEQARAASNFGSVAKLEIASSEATDFIGYEKLQGTSKLLAIFADSKQIESAREGDEVLLLLDSTVFYGESGGQVGDTGMLTSENASFEVLDTQKQGDAFVHRGVLRSGALSVGEQLAAVVAADTRAAITLNHSATHLMNAALRSVLGEHVLQKGSLVDADRLRFDFSHTAPVSNEELRSIENQVNEEILRNTSVGKEVLPIEKALDKGALALFGEKYGDEVRVVTMGGDYSVEFCG
;
A
#
# COMPACT_ATOMS: atom_id res chain seq x y z
N HIS A 1 3.42 -20.34 41.47
CA HIS A 1 2.27 -19.44 41.36
C HIS A 1 1.46 -19.87 40.15
N ASP A 2 0.32 -20.55 40.37
CA ASP A 2 -0.65 -20.85 39.29
C ASP A 2 -1.42 -19.57 38.98
N LEU A 3 -0.89 -18.79 38.05
CA LEU A 3 -1.58 -17.64 37.46
C LEU A 3 -2.23 -18.10 36.16
N SER A 4 -3.55 -18.01 36.10
CA SER A 4 -4.29 -18.16 34.82
C SER A 4 -4.60 -16.80 34.25
N LEU A 5 -4.46 -16.66 32.92
CA LEU A 5 -4.85 -15.46 32.17
C LEU A 5 -6.32 -15.60 31.74
N ASP A 6 -7.09 -14.55 31.94
CA ASP A 6 -8.43 -14.42 31.37
C ASP A 6 -8.27 -14.08 29.86
N MET A 7 -8.17 -15.12 29.03
CA MET A 7 -8.01 -14.98 27.60
C MET A 7 -9.26 -14.40 26.92
N ASP A 8 -10.45 -14.75 27.42
CA ASP A 8 -11.71 -14.24 26.87
C ASP A 8 -11.84 -12.72 27.13
N GLY A 9 -11.48 -12.26 28.32
CA GLY A 9 -11.43 -10.85 28.66
C GLY A 9 -10.36 -10.09 27.87
N PHE A 10 -9.20 -10.71 27.63
CA PHE A 10 -8.15 -10.15 26.79
C PHE A 10 -8.61 -9.98 25.34
N GLU A 11 -9.22 -11.01 24.74
CA GLU A 11 -9.71 -10.94 23.35
C GLU A 11 -10.83 -9.90 23.19
N ALA A 12 -11.74 -9.80 24.16
CA ALA A 12 -12.78 -8.79 24.18
C ALA A 12 -12.17 -7.37 24.25
N ALA A 13 -11.21 -7.13 25.13
CA ALA A 13 -10.53 -5.84 25.27
C ALA A 13 -9.74 -5.48 24.01
N MET A 14 -9.06 -6.44 23.38
CA MET A 14 -8.34 -6.26 22.12
C MET A 14 -9.28 -5.94 20.95
N SER A 15 -10.48 -6.54 20.91
CA SER A 15 -11.48 -6.23 19.89
C SER A 15 -11.95 -4.78 20.00
N VAL A 16 -12.27 -4.33 21.21
CA VAL A 16 -12.66 -2.92 21.47
C VAL A 16 -11.55 -1.95 21.09
N GLN A 17 -10.29 -2.27 21.46
CA GLN A 17 -9.14 -1.44 21.11
C GLN A 17 -8.92 -1.35 19.59
N LYS A 18 -9.07 -2.47 18.87
CA LYS A 18 -8.99 -2.49 17.40
C LYS A 18 -10.10 -1.65 16.75
N GLU A 19 -11.33 -1.71 17.28
CA GLU A 19 -12.44 -0.89 16.79
C GLU A 19 -12.19 0.60 17.02
N GLN A 20 -11.72 0.97 18.21
CA GLN A 20 -11.36 2.35 18.53
C GLN A 20 -10.21 2.86 17.65
N ALA A 21 -9.18 2.04 17.41
CA ALA A 21 -8.07 2.39 16.53
C ALA A 21 -8.54 2.59 15.08
N ARG A 22 -9.45 1.75 14.59
CA ARG A 22 -10.06 1.92 13.25
C ARG A 22 -10.92 3.19 13.16
N ALA A 23 -11.70 3.50 14.20
CA ALA A 23 -12.52 4.70 14.24
C ALA A 23 -11.69 5.98 14.38
N ALA A 24 -10.53 5.91 15.03
CA ALA A 24 -9.59 7.02 15.19
C ALA A 24 -8.66 7.21 13.98
N SER A 25 -8.51 6.21 13.12
CA SER A 25 -7.78 6.36 11.87
C SER A 25 -8.63 7.23 10.95
N ASN A 26 -8.15 8.44 10.66
CA ASN A 26 -8.72 9.35 9.65
C ASN A 26 -8.54 8.84 8.20
N PHE A 27 -8.04 7.64 8.03
CA PHE A 27 -8.15 6.90 6.78
C PHE A 27 -9.63 6.51 6.66
N GLY A 28 -10.37 7.28 5.89
CA GLY A 28 -11.77 7.01 5.61
C GLY A 28 -11.85 5.56 5.10
N SER A 29 -12.20 4.64 5.99
CA SER A 29 -12.42 3.25 5.60
C SER A 29 -13.51 3.30 4.55
N VAL A 30 -13.13 3.06 3.31
CA VAL A 30 -14.12 2.82 2.25
C VAL A 30 -15.00 1.71 2.79
N ALA A 31 -16.28 1.99 2.98
CA ALA A 31 -17.22 1.01 3.51
C ALA A 31 -17.04 -0.28 2.72
N LYS A 32 -17.06 -1.43 3.41
CA LYS A 32 -16.92 -2.72 2.77
C LYS A 32 -18.07 -2.87 1.77
N LEU A 33 -17.71 -2.78 0.48
CA LEU A 33 -18.65 -2.94 -0.62
C LEU A 33 -18.96 -4.42 -0.81
N GLU A 34 -20.19 -4.72 -1.21
CA GLU A 34 -20.53 -6.04 -1.74
C GLU A 34 -20.07 -6.11 -3.21
N ILE A 35 -18.79 -6.39 -3.42
CA ILE A 35 -18.19 -6.56 -4.75
C ILE A 35 -18.30 -8.03 -5.12
N ALA A 36 -18.87 -8.32 -6.28
CA ALA A 36 -18.93 -9.69 -6.79
C ALA A 36 -17.51 -10.21 -7.09
N SER A 37 -17.24 -11.48 -6.82
CA SER A 37 -15.94 -12.10 -7.08
C SER A 37 -15.53 -12.12 -8.56
N SER A 38 -16.46 -11.84 -9.47
CA SER A 38 -16.22 -11.69 -10.91
C SER A 38 -15.72 -10.29 -11.31
N GLU A 39 -15.64 -9.35 -10.35
CA GLU A 39 -15.25 -7.95 -10.58
C GLU A 39 -13.82 -7.68 -10.08
N ALA A 40 -12.91 -8.65 -10.26
CA ALA A 40 -11.48 -8.45 -10.02
C ALA A 40 -10.94 -7.37 -10.95
N THR A 41 -10.03 -6.54 -10.44
CA THR A 41 -9.36 -5.49 -11.20
C THR A 41 -7.96 -5.95 -11.60
N ASP A 42 -7.61 -5.87 -12.89
CA ASP A 42 -6.25 -6.14 -13.36
C ASP A 42 -5.34 -4.94 -13.07
N PHE A 43 -4.34 -5.13 -12.22
CA PHE A 43 -3.40 -4.06 -11.86
C PHE A 43 -2.20 -4.02 -12.81
N ILE A 44 -2.13 -2.98 -13.64
CA ILE A 44 -1.07 -2.75 -14.64
C ILE A 44 -0.12 -1.60 -14.26
N GLY A 45 -0.22 -1.08 -13.03
CA GLY A 45 0.45 0.15 -12.57
C GLY A 45 1.89 -0.01 -12.10
N TYR A 46 2.50 -1.21 -12.16
CA TYR A 46 3.92 -1.36 -11.84
C TYR A 46 4.84 -0.73 -12.88
N GLU A 47 4.44 -0.73 -14.14
CA GLU A 47 5.26 -0.23 -15.25
C GLU A 47 4.64 0.97 -15.96
N LYS A 48 3.35 1.24 -15.73
CA LYS A 48 2.60 2.27 -16.45
C LYS A 48 1.97 3.24 -15.46
N LEU A 49 2.03 4.53 -15.78
CA LEU A 49 1.33 5.60 -15.08
C LEU A 49 0.07 6.06 -15.81
N GLN A 50 -0.19 5.48 -16.97
CA GLN A 50 -1.34 5.81 -17.82
C GLN A 50 -1.90 4.54 -18.45
N GLY A 51 -3.23 4.51 -18.62
CA GLY A 51 -3.93 3.40 -19.23
C GLY A 51 -5.35 3.77 -19.64
N THR A 52 -6.07 2.79 -20.16
CA THR A 52 -7.52 2.92 -20.43
C THR A 52 -8.21 1.79 -19.70
N SER A 53 -9.30 2.13 -19.02
CA SER A 53 -10.05 1.21 -18.16
C SER A 53 -11.53 1.34 -18.42
N LYS A 54 -12.26 0.23 -18.30
CA LYS A 54 -13.72 0.22 -18.38
C LYS A 54 -14.31 0.40 -16.98
N LEU A 55 -15.27 1.32 -16.84
CA LEU A 55 -16.03 1.51 -15.62
C LEU A 55 -17.02 0.37 -15.40
N LEU A 56 -16.78 -0.46 -14.39
CA LEU A 56 -17.62 -1.63 -14.08
C LEU A 56 -18.77 -1.29 -13.16
N ALA A 57 -18.52 -0.45 -12.12
CA ALA A 57 -19.53 -0.07 -11.15
C ALA A 57 -19.22 1.31 -10.54
N ILE A 58 -20.29 1.98 -10.09
CA ILE A 58 -20.26 3.24 -9.34
C ILE A 58 -20.99 3.01 -8.02
N PHE A 59 -20.42 3.46 -6.90
CA PHE A 59 -21.04 3.35 -5.59
C PHE A 59 -21.14 4.72 -4.92
N ALA A 60 -22.31 5.05 -4.41
CA ALA A 60 -22.57 6.18 -3.54
C ALA A 60 -23.20 5.67 -2.25
N ASP A 61 -22.69 6.09 -1.08
CA ASP A 61 -23.17 5.65 0.23
C ASP A 61 -23.28 4.10 0.34
N SER A 62 -22.28 3.38 -0.21
CA SER A 62 -22.22 1.91 -0.28
C SER A 62 -23.32 1.24 -1.13
N LYS A 63 -24.06 2.00 -1.91
CA LYS A 63 -25.07 1.49 -2.85
C LYS A 63 -24.58 1.66 -4.27
N GLN A 64 -24.74 0.63 -5.07
CA GLN A 64 -24.45 0.71 -6.49
C GLN A 64 -25.48 1.60 -7.20
N ILE A 65 -24.98 2.47 -8.09
CA ILE A 65 -25.76 3.38 -8.91
C ILE A 65 -25.31 3.26 -10.37
N GLU A 66 -26.18 3.66 -11.31
CA GLU A 66 -25.90 3.55 -12.75
C GLU A 66 -25.08 4.73 -13.29
N SER A 67 -25.16 5.90 -12.65
CA SER A 67 -24.49 7.11 -13.11
C SER A 67 -24.18 8.06 -11.97
N ALA A 68 -23.13 8.88 -12.14
CA ALA A 68 -22.75 9.98 -11.27
C ALA A 68 -22.72 11.31 -12.04
N ARG A 69 -22.85 12.43 -11.34
CA ARG A 69 -22.88 13.80 -11.88
C ARG A 69 -21.81 14.67 -11.25
N GLU A 70 -21.52 15.78 -11.87
CA GLU A 70 -20.61 16.80 -11.35
C GLU A 70 -20.91 17.13 -9.88
N GLY A 71 -19.88 17.11 -9.05
CA GLY A 71 -19.92 17.34 -7.60
C GLY A 71 -20.15 16.08 -6.76
N ASP A 72 -20.54 14.95 -7.36
CA ASP A 72 -20.75 13.71 -6.61
C ASP A 72 -19.39 13.15 -6.13
N GLU A 73 -19.32 12.79 -4.85
CA GLU A 73 -18.23 11.98 -4.28
C GLU A 73 -18.66 10.51 -4.31
N VAL A 74 -17.96 9.70 -5.12
CA VAL A 74 -18.32 8.31 -5.37
C VAL A 74 -17.09 7.39 -5.37
N LEU A 75 -17.34 6.09 -5.34
CA LEU A 75 -16.36 5.05 -5.51
C LEU A 75 -16.56 4.42 -6.88
N LEU A 76 -15.46 4.29 -7.63
CA LEU A 76 -15.46 3.67 -8.94
C LEU A 76 -14.72 2.33 -8.92
N LEU A 77 -15.28 1.33 -9.57
CA LEU A 77 -14.66 0.04 -9.82
C LEU A 77 -14.33 -0.08 -11.31
N LEU A 78 -13.10 -0.46 -11.62
CA LEU A 78 -12.59 -0.57 -12.98
C LEU A 78 -12.19 -2.01 -13.29
N ASP A 79 -12.25 -2.42 -14.58
CA ASP A 79 -11.76 -3.72 -15.05
C ASP A 79 -10.24 -3.87 -14.95
N SER A 80 -9.53 -2.77 -15.19
CA SER A 80 -8.07 -2.68 -15.05
C SER A 80 -7.68 -1.33 -14.45
N THR A 81 -6.51 -1.22 -13.81
CA THR A 81 -6.08 0.05 -13.24
C THR A 81 -4.57 0.22 -13.22
N VAL A 82 -4.13 1.47 -13.40
CA VAL A 82 -2.75 1.93 -13.18
C VAL A 82 -2.54 2.46 -11.76
N PHE A 83 -3.62 2.66 -10.99
CA PHE A 83 -3.56 3.19 -9.63
C PHE A 83 -3.23 2.08 -8.63
N TYR A 84 -2.16 2.26 -7.87
CA TYR A 84 -1.80 1.37 -6.77
C TYR A 84 -2.84 1.48 -5.65
N GLY A 85 -3.41 0.35 -5.25
CA GLY A 85 -4.30 0.30 -4.08
C GLY A 85 -3.49 0.21 -2.80
N GLU A 86 -3.91 0.93 -1.77
CA GLU A 86 -3.25 0.92 -0.46
C GLU A 86 -2.96 -0.50 0.00
N SER A 87 -1.69 -0.80 0.26
CA SER A 87 -1.22 -2.11 0.69
C SER A 87 0.18 -2.01 1.30
N GLY A 88 0.52 -2.91 2.24
CA GLY A 88 1.86 -3.00 2.82
C GLY A 88 2.36 -1.73 3.50
N GLY A 89 1.45 -0.82 3.92
CA GLY A 89 1.77 0.48 4.51
C GLY A 89 2.00 1.60 3.50
N GLN A 90 2.02 1.32 2.20
CA GLN A 90 2.02 2.35 1.17
C GLN A 90 0.60 2.83 0.90
N VAL A 91 0.41 4.16 0.89
CA VAL A 91 -0.88 4.79 0.55
C VAL A 91 -1.30 4.51 -0.88
N GLY A 92 -2.60 4.59 -1.14
CA GLY A 92 -3.16 4.47 -2.48
C GLY A 92 -2.77 5.65 -3.38
N ASP A 93 -2.76 5.41 -4.68
CA ASP A 93 -2.49 6.45 -5.65
C ASP A 93 -3.65 7.41 -5.83
N THR A 94 -3.29 8.60 -6.26
CA THR A 94 -4.19 9.67 -6.69
C THR A 94 -3.97 10.01 -8.16
N GLY A 95 -4.93 10.72 -8.78
CA GLY A 95 -4.81 11.16 -10.16
C GLY A 95 -6.14 11.43 -10.82
N MET A 96 -6.24 11.16 -12.11
CA MET A 96 -7.43 11.51 -12.90
C MET A 96 -7.94 10.32 -13.72
N LEU A 97 -9.25 10.19 -13.78
CA LEU A 97 -9.98 9.36 -14.73
C LEU A 97 -10.81 10.29 -15.62
N THR A 98 -10.63 10.19 -16.93
CA THR A 98 -11.30 11.11 -17.87
C THR A 98 -11.96 10.36 -19.01
N SER A 99 -13.12 10.84 -19.45
CA SER A 99 -13.76 10.51 -20.72
C SER A 99 -13.88 11.75 -21.60
N GLU A 100 -14.53 11.65 -22.75
CA GLU A 100 -14.77 12.84 -23.62
C GLU A 100 -15.55 13.95 -22.92
N ASN A 101 -16.43 13.58 -21.99
CA ASN A 101 -17.39 14.49 -21.38
C ASN A 101 -17.30 14.56 -19.85
N ALA A 102 -16.37 13.86 -19.23
CA ALA A 102 -16.28 13.79 -17.77
C ALA A 102 -14.83 13.77 -17.29
N SER A 103 -14.63 14.36 -16.10
CA SER A 103 -13.36 14.37 -15.39
C SER A 103 -13.58 14.01 -13.92
N PHE A 104 -13.04 12.89 -13.49
CA PHE A 104 -13.11 12.38 -12.13
C PHE A 104 -11.73 12.44 -11.48
N GLU A 105 -11.62 13.12 -10.36
CA GLU A 105 -10.40 13.19 -9.57
C GLU A 105 -10.37 12.04 -8.56
N VAL A 106 -9.39 11.15 -8.71
CA VAL A 106 -9.10 10.08 -7.76
C VAL A 106 -8.33 10.65 -6.59
N LEU A 107 -8.93 10.63 -5.40
CA LEU A 107 -8.33 11.12 -4.16
C LEU A 107 -7.67 10.02 -3.34
N ASP A 108 -8.04 8.75 -3.59
CA ASP A 108 -7.50 7.59 -2.90
C ASP A 108 -7.86 6.31 -3.67
N THR A 109 -7.01 5.30 -3.56
CA THR A 109 -7.24 3.98 -4.15
C THR A 109 -7.06 2.91 -3.08
N GLN A 110 -8.10 2.14 -2.83
CA GLN A 110 -8.15 1.11 -1.80
C GLN A 110 -8.28 -0.29 -2.42
N LYS A 111 -7.70 -1.28 -1.75
CA LYS A 111 -7.82 -2.68 -2.16
C LYS A 111 -8.89 -3.39 -1.34
N GLN A 112 -9.87 -4.03 -2.00
CA GLN A 112 -10.90 -4.85 -1.37
C GLN A 112 -10.92 -6.24 -2.02
N GLY A 113 -10.23 -7.21 -1.42
CA GLY A 113 -9.98 -8.50 -2.07
C GLY A 113 -9.15 -8.31 -3.33
N ASP A 114 -9.67 -8.80 -4.46
CA ASP A 114 -9.02 -8.68 -5.78
C ASP A 114 -9.48 -7.43 -6.56
N ALA A 115 -10.33 -6.60 -5.96
CA ALA A 115 -10.82 -5.38 -6.57
C ALA A 115 -10.06 -4.14 -6.08
N PHE A 116 -9.88 -3.15 -6.96
CA PHE A 116 -9.33 -1.84 -6.64
C PHE A 116 -10.45 -0.80 -6.73
N VAL A 117 -10.72 -0.14 -5.62
CA VAL A 117 -11.78 0.86 -5.46
C VAL A 117 -11.17 2.25 -5.47
N HIS A 118 -11.59 3.08 -6.42
CA HIS A 118 -11.09 4.45 -6.62
C HIS A 118 -12.08 5.43 -5.99
N ARG A 119 -11.72 6.03 -4.86
CA ARG A 119 -12.51 7.08 -4.20
C ARG A 119 -12.17 8.43 -4.78
N GLY A 120 -13.17 9.23 -5.11
CA GLY A 120 -12.92 10.55 -5.67
C GLY A 120 -14.18 11.38 -5.89
N VAL A 121 -13.99 12.48 -6.61
CA VAL A 121 -15.03 13.46 -6.91
C VAL A 121 -15.14 13.66 -8.42
N LEU A 122 -16.35 13.65 -8.94
CA LEU A 122 -16.61 14.02 -10.33
C LEU A 122 -16.52 15.54 -10.48
N ARG A 123 -15.43 16.01 -11.08
CA ARG A 123 -15.11 17.44 -11.22
C ARG A 123 -15.88 18.11 -12.34
N SER A 124 -16.24 17.36 -13.38
CA SER A 124 -17.09 17.87 -14.47
C SER A 124 -17.81 16.74 -15.18
N GLY A 125 -18.99 17.05 -15.74
CA GLY A 125 -19.74 16.16 -16.61
C GLY A 125 -20.55 15.09 -15.87
N ALA A 126 -20.70 13.93 -16.51
CA ALA A 126 -21.41 12.78 -15.96
C ALA A 126 -20.70 11.48 -16.39
N LEU A 127 -20.72 10.48 -15.51
CA LEU A 127 -20.20 9.14 -15.76
C LEU A 127 -21.32 8.11 -15.69
N SER A 128 -21.26 7.12 -16.56
CA SER A 128 -22.18 5.98 -16.57
C SER A 128 -21.41 4.66 -16.59
N VAL A 129 -21.96 3.65 -15.95
CA VAL A 129 -21.41 2.29 -15.99
C VAL A 129 -21.23 1.83 -17.44
N GLY A 130 -20.10 1.22 -17.72
CA GLY A 130 -19.72 0.71 -19.06
C GLY A 130 -18.87 1.66 -19.88
N GLU A 131 -18.68 2.93 -19.47
CA GLU A 131 -17.83 3.89 -20.18
C GLU A 131 -16.35 3.50 -20.13
N GLN A 132 -15.61 3.92 -21.16
CA GLN A 132 -14.15 3.84 -21.21
C GLN A 132 -13.54 5.12 -20.66
N LEU A 133 -12.61 4.97 -19.73
CA LEU A 133 -11.92 6.08 -19.07
C LEU A 133 -10.42 6.01 -19.33
N ALA A 134 -9.83 7.14 -19.71
CA ALA A 134 -8.39 7.30 -19.66
C ALA A 134 -7.98 7.51 -18.19
N ALA A 135 -7.06 6.70 -17.72
CA ALA A 135 -6.55 6.69 -16.35
C ALA A 135 -5.14 7.25 -16.31
N VAL A 136 -4.89 8.26 -15.47
CA VAL A 136 -3.59 8.93 -15.33
C VAL A 136 -3.27 9.12 -13.85
N VAL A 137 -2.20 8.46 -13.39
CA VAL A 137 -1.69 8.61 -12.01
C VAL A 137 -0.97 9.94 -11.85
N ALA A 138 -1.09 10.57 -10.69
CA ALA A 138 -0.31 11.75 -10.30
C ALA A 138 1.19 11.39 -10.22
N ALA A 139 1.91 11.60 -11.30
CA ALA A 139 3.28 11.11 -11.51
C ALA A 139 4.26 11.57 -10.44
N ASP A 140 4.22 12.86 -10.06
CA ASP A 140 5.13 13.44 -9.06
C ASP A 140 4.87 12.85 -7.67
N THR A 141 3.58 12.65 -7.31
CA THR A 141 3.18 12.01 -6.04
C THR A 141 3.65 10.55 -5.99
N ARG A 142 3.41 9.78 -7.07
CA ARG A 142 3.88 8.38 -7.16
C ARG A 142 5.42 8.30 -7.10
N ALA A 143 6.14 9.21 -7.74
CA ALA A 143 7.59 9.25 -7.69
C ALA A 143 8.09 9.48 -6.25
N ALA A 144 7.53 10.46 -5.53
CA ALA A 144 7.86 10.73 -4.13
C ALA A 144 7.57 9.52 -3.22
N ILE A 145 6.39 8.89 -3.37
CA ILE A 145 6.04 7.66 -2.65
C ILE A 145 7.05 6.54 -2.93
N THR A 146 7.44 6.34 -4.19
CA THR A 146 8.41 5.32 -4.59
C THR A 146 9.78 5.54 -3.96
N LEU A 147 10.24 6.79 -3.85
CA LEU A 147 11.48 7.13 -3.14
C LEU A 147 11.40 6.80 -1.66
N ASN A 148 10.31 7.19 -0.99
CA ASN A 148 10.09 6.89 0.42
C ASN A 148 9.93 5.38 0.68
N HIS A 149 9.30 4.64 -0.24
CA HIS A 149 9.20 3.19 -0.14
C HIS A 149 10.59 2.53 -0.24
N SER A 150 11.41 2.95 -1.20
CA SER A 150 12.79 2.47 -1.32
C SER A 150 13.62 2.79 -0.07
N ALA A 151 13.50 4.01 0.46
CA ALA A 151 14.15 4.42 1.70
C ALA A 151 13.71 3.56 2.90
N THR A 152 12.45 3.11 2.93
CA THR A 152 11.92 2.21 3.98
C THR A 152 12.66 0.87 3.98
N HIS A 153 12.86 0.26 2.82
CA HIS A 153 13.63 -0.99 2.69
C HIS A 153 15.10 -0.82 3.09
N LEU A 154 15.75 0.24 2.62
CA LEU A 154 17.14 0.54 3.01
C LEU A 154 17.26 0.80 4.51
N MET A 155 16.29 1.50 5.10
CA MET A 155 16.26 1.76 6.55
C MET A 155 16.06 0.47 7.36
N ASN A 156 15.20 -0.44 6.92
CA ASN A 156 15.02 -1.74 7.59
C ASN A 156 16.34 -2.53 7.62
N ALA A 157 17.05 -2.59 6.50
CA ALA A 157 18.37 -3.23 6.43
C ALA A 157 19.39 -2.54 7.35
N ALA A 158 19.45 -1.20 7.36
CA ALA A 158 20.34 -0.42 8.24
C ALA A 158 20.03 -0.65 9.72
N LEU A 159 18.76 -0.64 10.12
CA LEU A 159 18.31 -0.92 11.48
C LEU A 159 18.77 -2.30 11.95
N ARG A 160 18.61 -3.32 11.11
CA ARG A 160 19.07 -4.68 11.41
C ARG A 160 20.59 -4.79 11.48
N SER A 161 21.30 -4.09 10.61
CA SER A 161 22.77 -4.02 10.63
C SER A 161 23.32 -3.38 11.89
N VAL A 162 22.73 -2.29 12.37
CA VAL A 162 23.23 -1.50 13.51
C VAL A 162 22.71 -2.05 14.84
N LEU A 163 21.43 -2.38 14.93
CA LEU A 163 20.77 -2.76 16.19
C LEU A 163 20.71 -4.28 16.39
N GLY A 164 20.85 -5.06 15.30
CA GLY A 164 20.85 -6.51 15.32
C GLY A 164 19.63 -7.16 14.64
N GLU A 165 19.78 -8.45 14.32
CA GLU A 165 18.80 -9.24 13.57
C GLU A 165 17.44 -9.42 14.26
N HIS A 166 17.35 -9.16 15.56
CA HIS A 166 16.09 -9.19 16.32
C HIS A 166 15.11 -8.06 15.96
N VAL A 167 15.59 -7.04 15.23
CA VAL A 167 14.73 -5.97 14.72
C VAL A 167 13.75 -6.56 13.71
N LEU A 168 12.46 -6.40 13.99
CA LEU A 168 11.36 -6.85 13.16
C LEU A 168 10.39 -5.70 12.93
N GLN A 169 9.97 -5.50 11.70
CA GLN A 169 8.93 -4.54 11.35
C GLN A 169 7.62 -4.89 12.07
N LYS A 170 6.97 -3.88 12.65
CA LYS A 170 5.66 -3.96 13.32
C LYS A 170 4.59 -3.13 12.65
N GLY A 171 5.00 -2.15 11.87
CA GLY A 171 4.13 -1.31 11.08
C GLY A 171 4.94 -0.45 10.12
N SER A 172 4.28 0.05 9.10
CA SER A 172 4.85 0.98 8.12
C SER A 172 3.78 1.94 7.63
N LEU A 173 4.20 3.15 7.31
CA LEU A 173 3.42 4.11 6.53
C LEU A 173 4.37 4.76 5.54
N VAL A 174 3.99 4.75 4.27
CA VAL A 174 4.75 5.37 3.18
C VAL A 174 3.80 6.26 2.39
N ASP A 175 4.01 7.56 2.47
CA ASP A 175 3.30 8.57 1.67
C ASP A 175 4.30 9.45 0.89
N ALA A 176 3.83 10.48 0.19
CA ALA A 176 4.68 11.35 -0.62
C ALA A 176 5.60 12.24 0.22
N ASP A 177 5.18 12.62 1.42
CA ASP A 177 5.87 13.59 2.27
C ASP A 177 6.79 12.93 3.30
N ARG A 178 6.49 11.68 3.69
CA ARG A 178 7.18 10.99 4.79
C ARG A 178 7.04 9.47 4.73
N LEU A 179 7.91 8.82 5.48
CA LEU A 179 7.74 7.43 5.88
C LEU A 179 7.69 7.32 7.41
N ARG A 180 7.00 6.29 7.92
CA ARG A 180 7.06 5.86 9.31
C ARG A 180 7.36 4.37 9.32
N PHE A 181 8.27 3.97 10.19
CA PHE A 181 8.65 2.58 10.35
C PHE A 181 8.62 2.20 11.83
N ASP A 182 7.68 1.37 12.20
CA ASP A 182 7.53 0.87 13.56
C ASP A 182 8.23 -0.49 13.68
N PHE A 183 9.12 -0.65 14.65
CA PHE A 183 9.90 -1.87 14.79
C PHE A 183 10.09 -2.31 16.25
N SER A 184 10.40 -3.60 16.45
CA SER A 184 10.71 -4.14 17.77
C SER A 184 12.17 -3.88 18.13
N HIS A 185 12.41 -3.28 19.30
CA HIS A 185 13.73 -3.15 19.90
C HIS A 185 13.58 -3.07 21.42
N THR A 186 14.59 -3.54 22.16
CA THR A 186 14.51 -3.69 23.62
C THR A 186 15.03 -2.50 24.41
N ALA A 187 15.71 -1.56 23.75
CA ALA A 187 16.31 -0.37 24.35
C ALA A 187 16.02 0.87 23.50
N PRO A 188 16.10 2.09 24.06
CA PRO A 188 16.09 3.31 23.26
C PRO A 188 17.27 3.33 22.28
N VAL A 189 17.02 3.73 21.03
CA VAL A 189 18.08 3.91 20.03
C VAL A 189 18.90 5.15 20.38
N SER A 190 20.20 5.00 20.52
CA SER A 190 21.10 6.10 20.85
C SER A 190 21.32 7.04 19.65
N ASN A 191 21.78 8.26 19.92
CA ASN A 191 22.11 9.22 18.87
C ASN A 191 23.26 8.74 17.95
N GLU A 192 24.15 7.91 18.43
CA GLU A 192 25.25 7.34 17.65
C GLU A 192 24.71 6.26 16.68
N GLU A 193 23.83 5.39 17.15
CA GLU A 193 23.15 4.40 16.33
C GLU A 193 22.26 5.07 15.27
N LEU A 194 21.48 6.10 15.64
CA LEU A 194 20.68 6.86 14.67
C LEU A 194 21.53 7.46 13.57
N ARG A 195 22.67 8.08 13.89
CA ARG A 195 23.60 8.61 12.88
C ARG A 195 24.21 7.52 12.00
N SER A 196 24.53 6.36 12.59
CA SER A 196 25.04 5.21 11.83
C SER A 196 24.01 4.71 10.83
N ILE A 197 22.73 4.58 11.25
CA ILE A 197 21.62 4.16 10.39
C ILE A 197 21.42 5.18 9.26
N GLU A 198 21.34 6.47 9.59
CA GLU A 198 21.18 7.54 8.61
C GLU A 198 22.31 7.55 7.57
N ASN A 199 23.56 7.41 8.03
CA ASN A 199 24.71 7.36 7.12
C ASN A 199 24.64 6.15 6.18
N GLN A 200 24.33 4.95 6.69
CA GLN A 200 24.20 3.75 5.86
C GLN A 200 23.11 3.90 4.79
N VAL A 201 21.94 4.41 5.17
CA VAL A 201 20.84 4.66 4.22
C VAL A 201 21.27 5.65 3.14
N ASN A 202 21.90 6.77 3.54
CA ASN A 202 22.37 7.78 2.60
C ASN A 202 23.49 7.27 1.68
N GLU A 203 24.39 6.43 2.18
CA GLU A 203 25.43 5.78 1.36
C GLU A 203 24.80 4.90 0.28
N GLU A 204 23.80 4.08 0.62
CA GLU A 204 23.12 3.22 -0.34
C GLU A 204 22.35 4.04 -1.39
N ILE A 205 21.70 5.12 -0.97
CA ILE A 205 21.03 6.06 -1.90
C ILE A 205 22.05 6.66 -2.89
N LEU A 206 23.21 7.12 -2.37
CA LEU A 206 24.27 7.72 -3.20
C LEU A 206 24.93 6.72 -4.16
N ARG A 207 24.96 5.43 -3.83
CA ARG A 207 25.43 4.39 -4.76
C ARG A 207 24.57 4.27 -6.01
N ASN A 208 23.32 4.70 -5.93
CA ASN A 208 22.37 4.73 -7.05
C ASN A 208 22.33 3.41 -7.85
N THR A 209 22.26 2.30 -7.15
CA THR A 209 22.18 0.98 -7.76
C THR A 209 20.79 0.68 -8.28
N SER A 210 20.69 -0.15 -9.32
CA SER A 210 19.40 -0.59 -9.84
C SER A 210 18.65 -1.44 -8.82
N VAL A 211 17.32 -1.22 -8.71
CA VAL A 211 16.43 -2.03 -7.89
C VAL A 211 16.03 -3.28 -8.66
N GLY A 212 16.43 -4.44 -8.16
CA GLY A 212 16.03 -5.75 -8.67
C GLY A 212 14.59 -6.07 -8.25
N LYS A 213 13.80 -6.66 -9.15
CA LYS A 213 12.43 -7.11 -8.88
C LYS A 213 12.22 -8.47 -9.53
N GLU A 214 11.85 -9.47 -8.74
CA GLU A 214 11.58 -10.82 -9.21
C GLU A 214 10.32 -11.37 -8.55
N VAL A 215 9.54 -12.15 -9.29
CA VAL A 215 8.45 -12.96 -8.73
C VAL A 215 8.96 -14.38 -8.62
N LEU A 216 8.95 -14.93 -7.43
CA LEU A 216 9.52 -16.24 -7.11
C LEU A 216 8.55 -17.05 -6.25
N PRO A 217 8.59 -18.39 -6.36
CA PRO A 217 8.01 -19.26 -5.35
C PRO A 217 8.59 -18.93 -3.96
N ILE A 218 7.74 -18.92 -2.94
CA ILE A 218 8.10 -18.48 -1.57
C ILE A 218 9.37 -19.21 -1.04
N GLU A 219 9.50 -20.51 -1.29
CA GLU A 219 10.68 -21.29 -0.87
C GLU A 219 11.95 -20.75 -1.51
N LYS A 220 11.94 -20.45 -2.80
CA LYS A 220 13.11 -19.90 -3.50
C LYS A 220 13.45 -18.49 -3.04
N ALA A 221 12.46 -17.70 -2.67
CA ALA A 221 12.68 -16.37 -2.12
C ALA A 221 13.35 -16.43 -0.74
N LEU A 222 12.93 -17.38 0.11
CA LEU A 222 13.55 -17.62 1.42
C LEU A 222 14.99 -18.17 1.27
N ASP A 223 15.24 -19.05 0.32
CA ASP A 223 16.59 -19.58 0.01
C ASP A 223 17.56 -18.46 -0.44
N LYS A 224 17.05 -17.40 -1.07
CA LYS A 224 17.82 -16.19 -1.39
C LYS A 224 18.07 -15.27 -0.18
N GLY A 225 17.57 -15.63 1.00
CA GLY A 225 17.67 -14.81 2.21
C GLY A 225 16.70 -13.63 2.25
N ALA A 226 15.66 -13.63 1.41
CA ALA A 226 14.68 -12.57 1.42
C ALA A 226 13.89 -12.54 2.74
N LEU A 227 13.80 -11.35 3.35
CA LEU A 227 13.08 -11.15 4.59
C LEU A 227 11.56 -11.04 4.31
N ALA A 228 10.80 -11.91 4.97
CA ALA A 228 9.35 -11.84 4.99
C ALA A 228 8.88 -10.95 6.16
N LEU A 229 7.84 -10.15 5.95
CA LEU A 229 7.22 -9.38 7.02
C LEU A 229 6.48 -10.30 7.98
N PHE A 230 6.66 -10.08 9.27
CA PHE A 230 6.01 -10.91 10.29
C PHE A 230 4.50 -10.65 10.33
N GLY A 231 3.72 -11.73 10.23
CA GLY A 231 2.25 -11.68 10.33
C GLY A 231 1.52 -11.47 9.01
N GLU A 232 2.23 -11.26 7.90
CA GLU A 232 1.64 -11.23 6.57
C GLU A 232 1.38 -12.65 6.04
N LYS A 233 0.29 -12.80 5.29
CA LYS A 233 -0.03 -14.04 4.58
C LYS A 233 0.38 -13.89 3.13
N TYR A 234 1.33 -14.69 2.72
CA TYR A 234 1.81 -14.70 1.34
C TYR A 234 1.15 -15.86 0.57
N GLY A 235 0.95 -15.65 -0.73
CA GLY A 235 0.57 -16.73 -1.66
C GLY A 235 1.76 -17.66 -1.98
N ASP A 236 1.55 -18.56 -2.94
CA ASP A 236 2.59 -19.50 -3.39
C ASP A 236 3.76 -18.79 -4.07
N GLU A 237 3.51 -17.64 -4.69
CA GLU A 237 4.51 -16.76 -5.31
C GLU A 237 4.56 -15.41 -4.60
N VAL A 238 5.78 -14.88 -4.45
CA VAL A 238 6.04 -13.60 -3.79
C VAL A 238 6.92 -12.72 -4.67
N ARG A 239 6.66 -11.43 -4.62
CA ARG A 239 7.52 -10.44 -5.23
C ARG A 239 8.67 -10.13 -4.28
N VAL A 240 9.91 -10.32 -4.76
CA VAL A 240 11.14 -10.00 -4.04
C VAL A 240 11.74 -8.74 -4.64
N VAL A 241 12.08 -7.79 -3.78
CA VAL A 241 12.78 -6.56 -4.13
C VAL A 241 14.19 -6.62 -3.55
N THR A 242 15.18 -6.31 -4.40
CA THR A 242 16.60 -6.30 -4.05
C THR A 242 17.17 -4.91 -4.28
N MET A 243 17.84 -4.34 -3.28
CA MET A 243 18.42 -3.00 -3.32
C MET A 243 19.84 -3.01 -2.80
N GLY A 244 20.72 -2.16 -3.35
CA GLY A 244 22.12 -2.08 -2.93
C GLY A 244 22.93 -3.34 -3.24
N GLY A 245 22.61 -4.05 -4.34
CA GLY A 245 23.13 -5.37 -4.61
C GLY A 245 22.39 -6.43 -3.78
N ASP A 246 22.89 -6.75 -2.61
CA ASP A 246 22.29 -7.64 -1.62
C ASP A 246 22.11 -6.99 -0.24
N TYR A 247 22.22 -5.64 -0.18
CA TYR A 247 22.09 -4.90 1.06
C TYR A 247 20.69 -5.01 1.67
N SER A 248 19.65 -4.96 0.85
CA SER A 248 18.28 -5.25 1.25
C SER A 248 17.65 -6.22 0.26
N VAL A 249 17.16 -7.35 0.75
CA VAL A 249 16.43 -8.37 -0.03
C VAL A 249 15.16 -8.70 0.75
N GLU A 250 14.01 -8.25 0.27
CA GLU A 250 12.76 -8.31 1.03
C GLU A 250 11.56 -8.69 0.17
N PHE A 251 10.58 -9.32 0.80
CA PHE A 251 9.25 -9.48 0.19
C PHE A 251 8.58 -8.11 0.13
N CYS A 252 8.06 -7.75 -1.05
CA CYS A 252 7.41 -6.47 -1.29
C CYS A 252 6.30 -6.64 -2.34
N GLY A 253 5.05 -6.76 -1.89
CA GLY A 253 3.92 -6.97 -2.77
C GLY A 253 2.64 -6.33 -2.33
#